data_7679abb82820f37989c071ec8a22851a
#
_entry.id   7679abb82820f37989c071ec8a22851a
#
_cell.length_a   1.000
_cell.length_b   1.000
_cell.length_c   1.000
_cell.angle_alpha   90.00
_cell.angle_beta   90.00
_cell.angle_gamma   90.00
#
_symmetry.space_group_name_H-M   'P 1'
#
loop_
_entity.id
_entity.type
_entity.pdbx_description
1 polymer ?
#
loop_
_entity_poly.entity_id
_entity_poly.type
_entity_poly.pdbx_seq_one_letter_code
_entity_poly.pdbx_strand_id
1 'polypeptide(L)'
;MSVFSRSRKPVDRSERISFSEYLSSFSGPIVFFLVIVAVIFVMSVFFRISDISVEGNVHYTDSEIIQAIDIEEGDNIFFFDRFSALSRVFAKLPYIEEVAIERSLPNKVKITVSESEALAYIVLGDEYWTIDHSCKILGKATTDELSNLVPIEGISPGTLMIGETLQTVDGDNELVAYISEVLYQLEERGLNRMVGRVDFSNKNHVEFTYGDKYTVRIGDAAYTEHKFAMFVSVLSQLLPGDVGIIDLSDAETAHFIPN
;
A
#
# COMPACT_ATOMS: atom_id res chain seq x y z
N MET A 1 62.79 -2.18 91.06
CA MET A 1 61.45 -2.84 91.02
C MET A 1 60.59 -2.08 90.05
N SER A 2 60.44 -2.59 88.85
CA SER A 2 59.68 -1.94 87.72
C SER A 2 58.32 -2.57 87.68
N VAL A 3 57.28 -1.75 87.75
CA VAL A 3 55.88 -2.14 87.63
C VAL A 3 55.48 -1.92 86.20
N PHE A 4 55.25 -3.02 85.48
CA PHE A 4 54.69 -3.01 84.13
C PHE A 4 53.18 -2.65 84.16
N SER A 5 52.83 -1.46 83.65
CA SER A 5 51.45 -1.08 83.40
C SER A 5 51.04 -1.61 82.03
N ARG A 6 50.13 -2.59 81.98
CA ARG A 6 49.49 -3.09 80.71
C ARG A 6 48.35 -2.16 80.34
N SER A 7 48.56 -1.35 79.33
CA SER A 7 47.50 -0.60 78.68
C SER A 7 46.56 -1.59 77.91
N ARG A 8 45.32 -1.66 78.34
CA ARG A 8 44.26 -2.38 77.59
C ARG A 8 43.76 -1.46 76.46
N LYS A 9 43.96 -1.88 75.18
CA LYS A 9 43.32 -1.23 74.07
C LYS A 9 41.80 -1.37 74.23
N PRO A 10 41.01 -0.31 73.92
CA PRO A 10 39.55 -0.41 73.87
C PRO A 10 39.15 -1.34 72.73
N VAL A 11 38.24 -2.25 73.03
CA VAL A 11 37.59 -3.11 72.06
C VAL A 11 36.70 -2.23 71.20
N ASP A 12 37.04 -2.20 69.91
CA ASP A 12 36.25 -1.56 68.87
C ASP A 12 34.80 -2.17 68.88
N ARG A 13 33.84 -1.34 69.27
CA ARG A 13 32.42 -1.71 69.16
C ARG A 13 32.13 -1.69 67.68
N SER A 14 32.20 -2.87 67.06
CA SER A 14 31.62 -3.08 65.73
C SER A 14 30.27 -2.36 65.61
N GLU A 15 30.22 -1.37 64.73
CA GLU A 15 29.03 -0.63 64.38
C GLU A 15 27.95 -1.65 64.00
N ARG A 16 27.02 -1.88 64.92
CA ARG A 16 25.77 -2.58 64.56
C ARG A 16 24.99 -1.62 63.70
N ILE A 17 25.15 -1.75 62.36
CA ILE A 17 24.29 -1.06 61.42
C ILE A 17 22.84 -1.35 61.86
N SER A 18 22.16 -0.28 62.28
CA SER A 18 20.78 -0.38 62.71
C SER A 18 19.92 -0.96 61.55
N PHE A 19 19.06 -1.90 61.87
CA PHE A 19 18.14 -2.51 60.86
C PHE A 19 17.32 -1.42 60.16
N SER A 20 17.10 -0.27 60.79
CA SER A 20 16.46 0.92 60.19
C SER A 20 17.34 1.63 59.15
N GLU A 21 18.67 1.66 59.32
CA GLU A 21 19.60 2.23 58.33
C GLU A 21 19.75 1.31 57.13
N TYR A 22 19.69 0.01 57.33
CA TYR A 22 19.67 -0.98 56.24
C TYR A 22 18.39 -0.86 55.40
N LEU A 23 17.22 -0.71 56.05
CA LEU A 23 15.94 -0.48 55.38
C LEU A 23 15.90 0.88 54.65
N SER A 24 16.49 1.94 55.20
CA SER A 24 16.54 3.25 54.56
C SER A 24 17.43 3.27 53.33
N SER A 25 18.49 2.47 53.29
CA SER A 25 19.37 2.33 52.12
C SER A 25 18.71 1.64 50.94
N PHE A 26 17.71 0.76 51.19
CA PHE A 26 16.93 0.09 50.14
C PHE A 26 15.64 0.84 49.77
N SER A 27 15.22 1.82 50.56
CA SER A 27 14.00 2.58 50.29
C SER A 27 14.05 3.35 48.97
N GLY A 28 15.19 3.93 48.61
CA GLY A 28 15.39 4.65 47.35
C GLY A 28 15.15 3.78 46.10
N PRO A 29 15.85 2.64 45.97
CA PRO A 29 15.61 1.71 44.85
C PRO A 29 14.18 1.13 44.80
N ILE A 30 13.59 0.84 45.99
CA ILE A 30 12.21 0.33 46.07
C ILE A 30 11.20 1.39 45.61
N VAL A 31 11.31 2.62 46.07
CA VAL A 31 10.46 3.74 45.63
C VAL A 31 10.63 4.01 44.14
N PHE A 32 11.86 3.99 43.64
CA PHE A 32 12.11 4.13 42.20
C PHE A 32 11.43 3.03 41.38
N PHE A 33 11.52 1.78 41.81
CA PHE A 33 10.85 0.67 41.17
C PHE A 33 9.33 0.79 41.22
N LEU A 34 8.77 1.20 42.36
CA LEU A 34 7.32 1.45 42.50
C LEU A 34 6.84 2.57 41.57
N VAL A 35 7.62 3.64 41.40
CA VAL A 35 7.31 4.72 40.46
C VAL A 35 7.30 4.20 39.02
N ILE A 36 8.29 3.39 38.64
CA ILE A 36 8.32 2.77 37.31
C ILE A 36 7.08 1.90 37.09
N VAL A 37 6.73 1.03 38.04
CA VAL A 37 5.53 0.18 37.97
C VAL A 37 4.26 1.04 37.87
N ALA A 38 4.16 2.11 38.62
CA ALA A 38 3.04 3.04 38.57
C ALA A 38 2.94 3.73 37.21
N VAL A 39 4.06 4.16 36.62
CA VAL A 39 4.10 4.76 35.29
C VAL A 39 3.67 3.74 34.24
N ILE A 40 4.20 2.51 34.29
CA ILE A 40 3.80 1.44 33.36
C ILE A 40 2.30 1.13 33.49
N PHE A 41 1.79 1.11 34.73
CA PHE A 41 0.35 0.89 34.98
C PHE A 41 -0.51 2.01 34.39
N VAL A 42 -0.13 3.27 34.60
CA VAL A 42 -0.82 4.42 34.02
C VAL A 42 -0.78 4.34 32.50
N MET A 43 0.40 4.05 31.92
CA MET A 43 0.55 3.87 30.47
C MET A 43 -0.32 2.73 29.94
N SER A 44 -0.41 1.63 30.67
CA SER A 44 -1.23 0.47 30.28
C SER A 44 -2.74 0.75 30.31
N VAL A 45 -3.20 1.61 31.22
CA VAL A 45 -4.65 1.89 31.37
C VAL A 45 -5.09 3.08 30.54
N PHE A 46 -4.28 4.15 30.50
CA PHE A 46 -4.66 5.43 29.87
C PHE A 46 -4.56 5.40 28.35
N PHE A 47 -3.69 4.56 27.80
CA PHE A 47 -3.42 4.47 26.36
C PHE A 47 -4.07 3.24 25.71
N ARG A 48 -5.22 2.81 26.23
CA ARG A 48 -6.05 1.80 25.56
C ARG A 48 -6.85 2.43 24.45
N ILE A 49 -6.86 1.79 23.30
CA ILE A 49 -7.66 2.18 22.14
C ILE A 49 -9.13 2.15 22.54
N SER A 50 -9.83 3.26 22.39
CA SER A 50 -11.26 3.38 22.66
C SER A 50 -12.08 3.76 21.42
N ASP A 51 -11.38 4.13 20.33
CA ASP A 51 -12.03 4.57 19.11
C ASP A 51 -11.11 4.28 17.93
N ILE A 52 -11.65 3.59 16.92
CA ILE A 52 -10.95 3.26 15.68
C ILE A 52 -11.80 3.80 14.55
N SER A 53 -11.25 4.75 13.79
CA SER A 53 -11.91 5.31 12.60
C SER A 53 -11.21 4.88 11.34
N VAL A 54 -12.00 4.54 10.30
CA VAL A 54 -11.50 4.20 8.96
C VAL A 54 -12.03 5.25 8.00
N GLU A 55 -11.18 5.70 7.10
CA GLU A 55 -11.52 6.68 6.06
C GLU A 55 -10.90 6.26 4.72
N GLY A 56 -11.60 6.58 3.62
CA GLY A 56 -11.13 6.34 2.24
C GLY A 56 -11.50 4.98 1.65
N ASN A 57 -12.19 4.14 2.43
CA ASN A 57 -12.69 2.85 1.95
C ASN A 57 -13.96 3.03 1.10
N VAL A 58 -14.06 2.26 0.03
CA VAL A 58 -15.18 2.21 -0.91
C VAL A 58 -15.67 0.77 -1.09
N HIS A 59 -14.76 -0.14 -1.38
CA HIS A 59 -15.03 -1.56 -1.62
C HIS A 59 -15.16 -2.34 -0.31
N TYR A 60 -14.26 -2.09 0.64
CA TYR A 60 -14.27 -2.77 1.93
C TYR A 60 -15.01 -1.99 2.99
N THR A 61 -15.65 -2.70 3.93
CA THR A 61 -16.23 -2.11 5.14
C THR A 61 -15.14 -1.78 6.17
N ASP A 62 -15.43 -0.82 7.05
CA ASP A 62 -14.56 -0.49 8.19
C ASP A 62 -14.18 -1.74 9.00
N SER A 63 -15.16 -2.62 9.24
CA SER A 63 -14.96 -3.85 10.01
C SER A 63 -13.98 -4.82 9.36
N GLU A 64 -14.01 -4.97 8.03
CA GLU A 64 -13.08 -5.83 7.29
C GLU A 64 -11.65 -5.30 7.38
N ILE A 65 -11.49 -3.99 7.27
CA ILE A 65 -10.18 -3.32 7.37
C ILE A 65 -9.62 -3.46 8.79
N ILE A 66 -10.43 -3.17 9.83
CA ILE A 66 -10.04 -3.29 11.24
C ILE A 66 -9.65 -4.75 11.56
N GLN A 67 -10.44 -5.72 11.08
CA GLN A 67 -10.15 -7.14 11.26
C GLN A 67 -8.87 -7.58 10.53
N ALA A 68 -8.59 -7.03 9.34
CA ALA A 68 -7.36 -7.34 8.61
C ALA A 68 -6.12 -6.79 9.32
N ILE A 69 -6.21 -5.59 9.90
CA ILE A 69 -5.16 -4.94 10.70
C ILE A 69 -4.92 -5.73 11.99
N ASP A 70 -5.96 -6.39 12.53
CA ASP A 70 -5.91 -7.16 13.78
C ASP A 70 -5.60 -6.25 14.99
N ILE A 71 -6.41 -5.22 15.15
CA ILE A 71 -6.44 -4.33 16.30
C ILE A 71 -7.85 -4.29 16.87
N GLU A 72 -7.96 -4.21 18.18
CA GLU A 72 -9.25 -4.19 18.88
C GLU A 72 -9.33 -3.01 19.86
N GLU A 73 -10.57 -2.60 20.18
CA GLU A 73 -10.80 -1.69 21.30
C GLU A 73 -10.32 -2.33 22.60
N GLY A 74 -9.56 -1.58 23.39
CA GLY A 74 -8.92 -2.08 24.61
C GLY A 74 -7.45 -2.44 24.45
N ASP A 75 -6.96 -2.62 23.23
CA ASP A 75 -5.53 -2.79 22.96
C ASP A 75 -4.73 -1.56 23.36
N ASN A 76 -3.46 -1.73 23.70
CA ASN A 76 -2.61 -0.60 23.99
C ASN A 76 -2.05 0.00 22.71
N ILE A 77 -2.30 1.31 22.51
CA ILE A 77 -1.94 2.06 21.30
C ILE A 77 -0.44 2.01 20.96
N PHE A 78 0.44 1.72 21.92
CA PHE A 78 1.90 1.65 21.70
C PHE A 78 2.40 0.25 21.37
N PHE A 79 1.63 -0.80 21.67
CA PHE A 79 2.11 -2.18 21.60
C PHE A 79 1.68 -2.94 20.34
N PHE A 80 0.79 -2.38 19.51
CA PHE A 80 0.48 -3.05 18.25
C PHE A 80 1.62 -2.86 17.23
N ASP A 81 1.94 -3.93 16.53
CA ASP A 81 2.98 -3.94 15.50
C ASP A 81 2.42 -3.43 14.17
N ARG A 82 2.73 -2.18 13.86
CA ARG A 82 2.29 -1.52 12.63
C ARG A 82 2.77 -2.24 11.36
N PHE A 83 4.00 -2.78 11.37
CA PHE A 83 4.55 -3.41 10.17
C PHE A 83 3.82 -4.71 9.85
N SER A 84 3.61 -5.56 10.86
CA SER A 84 2.82 -6.78 10.71
C SER A 84 1.36 -6.48 10.34
N ALA A 85 0.78 -5.41 10.85
CA ALA A 85 -0.56 -4.95 10.51
C ALA A 85 -0.68 -4.61 9.02
N LEU A 86 0.24 -3.80 8.48
CA LEU A 86 0.27 -3.44 7.06
C LEU A 86 0.42 -4.69 6.16
N SER A 87 1.33 -5.60 6.52
CA SER A 87 1.52 -6.84 5.75
C SER A 87 0.26 -7.70 5.70
N ARG A 88 -0.51 -7.77 6.80
CA ARG A 88 -1.78 -8.51 6.84
C ARG A 88 -2.86 -7.88 5.96
N VAL A 89 -2.94 -6.53 5.95
CA VAL A 89 -3.91 -5.80 5.11
C VAL A 89 -3.66 -6.11 3.65
N PHE A 90 -2.44 -5.92 3.15
CA PHE A 90 -2.12 -6.18 1.74
C PHE A 90 -2.30 -7.66 1.34
N ALA A 91 -2.11 -8.59 2.28
CA ALA A 91 -2.32 -10.01 2.01
C ALA A 91 -3.81 -10.41 1.96
N LYS A 92 -4.68 -9.74 2.71
CA LYS A 92 -6.10 -10.10 2.85
C LYS A 92 -7.04 -9.25 2.01
N LEU A 93 -6.66 -8.00 1.73
CA LEU A 93 -7.49 -6.99 1.09
C LEU A 93 -6.82 -6.50 -0.21
N PRO A 94 -6.97 -7.24 -1.33
CA PRO A 94 -6.23 -6.97 -2.58
C PRO A 94 -6.55 -5.61 -3.20
N TYR A 95 -7.74 -5.04 -2.97
CA TYR A 95 -8.07 -3.70 -3.47
C TYR A 95 -7.35 -2.58 -2.70
N ILE A 96 -6.79 -2.84 -1.53
CA ILE A 96 -6.04 -1.80 -0.82
C ILE A 96 -4.72 -1.50 -1.55
N GLU A 97 -4.54 -0.24 -1.93
CA GLU A 97 -3.33 0.30 -2.54
C GLU A 97 -2.42 0.92 -1.50
N GLU A 98 -2.98 1.79 -0.66
CA GLU A 98 -2.23 2.44 0.41
C GLU A 98 -2.96 2.35 1.75
N VAL A 99 -2.22 2.22 2.83
CA VAL A 99 -2.72 2.25 4.21
C VAL A 99 -1.83 3.13 5.07
N ALA A 100 -2.44 4.13 5.70
CA ALA A 100 -1.82 4.93 6.75
C ALA A 100 -2.51 4.65 8.08
N ILE A 101 -1.74 4.26 9.10
CA ILE A 101 -2.24 4.06 10.46
C ILE A 101 -1.65 5.15 11.36
N GLU A 102 -2.49 6.05 11.82
CA GLU A 102 -2.11 7.17 12.65
C GLU A 102 -2.62 6.99 14.08
N ARG A 103 -1.75 7.30 15.05
CA ARG A 103 -2.10 7.26 16.49
C ARG A 103 -2.49 8.65 16.94
N SER A 104 -3.76 8.85 17.26
CA SER A 104 -4.27 10.08 17.85
C SER A 104 -4.36 9.92 19.36
N LEU A 105 -3.31 10.35 20.07
CA LEU A 105 -3.23 10.23 21.51
C LEU A 105 -4.37 10.98 22.22
N PRO A 106 -4.88 10.47 23.36
CA PRO A 106 -4.31 9.33 24.11
C PRO A 106 -4.78 7.95 23.66
N ASN A 107 -5.92 7.80 22.96
CA ASN A 107 -6.63 6.55 22.87
C ASN A 107 -7.39 6.31 21.56
N LYS A 108 -7.04 7.04 20.48
CA LYS A 108 -7.69 6.89 19.17
C LYS A 108 -6.71 6.42 18.11
N VAL A 109 -7.18 5.59 17.19
CA VAL A 109 -6.46 5.18 16.00
C VAL A 109 -7.26 5.60 14.78
N LYS A 110 -6.61 6.32 13.87
CA LYS A 110 -7.16 6.68 12.57
C LYS A 110 -6.46 5.83 11.50
N ILE A 111 -7.25 5.16 10.70
CA ILE A 111 -6.82 4.36 9.57
C ILE A 111 -7.31 5.08 8.32
N THR A 112 -6.39 5.46 7.46
CA THR A 112 -6.71 6.03 6.15
C THR A 112 -6.27 5.02 5.11
N VAL A 113 -7.17 4.64 4.22
CA VAL A 113 -6.90 3.72 3.12
C VAL A 113 -7.13 4.39 1.78
N SER A 114 -6.39 3.96 0.78
CA SER A 114 -6.68 4.20 -0.62
C SER A 114 -6.91 2.85 -1.28
N GLU A 115 -7.98 2.73 -2.04
CA GLU A 115 -8.34 1.50 -2.74
C GLU A 115 -8.11 1.67 -4.23
N SER A 116 -7.51 0.65 -4.86
CA SER A 116 -7.36 0.55 -6.31
C SER A 116 -8.72 0.28 -6.94
N GLU A 117 -9.00 0.93 -8.05
CA GLU A 117 -10.13 0.60 -8.89
C GLU A 117 -9.73 -0.36 -10.01
N ALA A 118 -10.66 -1.25 -10.40
CA ALA A 118 -10.46 -2.07 -11.59
C ALA A 118 -10.48 -1.16 -12.83
N LEU A 119 -9.39 -1.17 -13.58
CA LEU A 119 -9.24 -0.34 -14.78
C LEU A 119 -9.31 -1.14 -16.06
N ALA A 120 -8.76 -2.34 -16.03
CA ALA A 120 -8.69 -3.20 -17.21
C ALA A 120 -9.03 -4.65 -16.85
N TYR A 121 -9.19 -5.47 -17.87
CA TYR A 121 -9.33 -6.91 -17.70
C TYR A 121 -8.52 -7.69 -18.73
N ILE A 122 -8.15 -8.89 -18.33
CA ILE A 122 -7.48 -9.89 -19.17
C ILE A 122 -8.31 -11.17 -19.20
N VAL A 123 -8.14 -11.96 -20.24
CA VAL A 123 -8.86 -13.23 -20.43
C VAL A 123 -7.90 -14.40 -20.24
N LEU A 124 -8.28 -15.34 -19.37
CA LEU A 124 -7.56 -16.60 -19.20
C LEU A 124 -8.56 -17.76 -19.30
N GLY A 125 -8.51 -18.49 -20.42
CA GLY A 125 -9.55 -19.49 -20.76
C GLY A 125 -10.90 -18.81 -20.98
N ASP A 126 -11.91 -19.20 -20.20
CA ASP A 126 -13.26 -18.61 -20.25
C ASP A 126 -13.51 -17.60 -19.10
N GLU A 127 -12.46 -17.21 -18.37
CA GLU A 127 -12.57 -16.33 -17.21
C GLU A 127 -12.02 -14.94 -17.51
N TYR A 128 -12.70 -13.92 -16.98
CA TYR A 128 -12.28 -12.52 -17.01
C TYR A 128 -11.67 -12.15 -15.67
N TRP A 129 -10.46 -11.58 -15.70
CA TRP A 129 -9.72 -11.17 -14.51
C TRP A 129 -9.46 -9.68 -14.57
N THR A 130 -9.88 -8.98 -13.53
CA THR A 130 -9.70 -7.53 -13.42
C THR A 130 -8.33 -7.18 -12.84
N ILE A 131 -7.77 -6.13 -13.39
CA ILE A 131 -6.49 -5.55 -12.94
C ILE A 131 -6.63 -4.03 -12.77
N ASP A 132 -5.82 -3.48 -11.86
CA ASP A 132 -5.66 -2.04 -11.72
C ASP A 132 -4.57 -1.49 -12.67
N HIS A 133 -4.29 -0.19 -12.58
CA HIS A 133 -3.25 0.45 -13.40
C HIS A 133 -1.85 -0.12 -13.13
N SER A 134 -1.58 -0.67 -11.94
CA SER A 134 -0.30 -1.28 -11.60
C SER A 134 -0.18 -2.74 -12.08
N CYS A 135 -1.18 -3.25 -12.81
CA CYS A 135 -1.33 -4.65 -13.20
C CYS A 135 -1.50 -5.60 -12.00
N LYS A 136 -1.96 -5.12 -10.85
CA LYS A 136 -2.32 -5.96 -9.71
C LYS A 136 -3.67 -6.63 -9.99
N ILE A 137 -3.75 -7.94 -9.77
CA ILE A 137 -4.95 -8.74 -9.98
C ILE A 137 -5.91 -8.50 -8.82
N LEU A 138 -7.07 -7.91 -9.10
CA LEU A 138 -8.06 -7.58 -8.09
C LEU A 138 -9.09 -8.69 -7.88
N GLY A 139 -9.48 -9.39 -8.95
CA GLY A 139 -10.47 -10.45 -8.86
C GLY A 139 -10.93 -10.97 -10.20
N LYS A 140 -11.97 -11.82 -10.16
CA LYS A 140 -12.70 -12.24 -11.35
C LYS A 140 -13.92 -11.37 -11.55
N ALA A 141 -14.25 -11.10 -12.81
CA ALA A 141 -15.42 -10.34 -13.18
C ALA A 141 -16.40 -11.18 -14.04
N THR A 142 -17.65 -10.83 -13.94
CA THR A 142 -18.69 -11.30 -14.85
C THR A 142 -18.78 -10.39 -16.10
N THR A 143 -19.36 -10.88 -17.17
CA THR A 143 -19.48 -10.11 -18.42
C THR A 143 -20.16 -8.76 -18.24
N ASP A 144 -21.10 -8.65 -17.28
CA ASP A 144 -21.84 -7.42 -17.02
C ASP A 144 -20.96 -6.33 -16.38
N GLU A 145 -19.90 -6.73 -15.69
CA GLU A 145 -18.95 -5.83 -14.99
C GLU A 145 -17.89 -5.26 -15.94
N LEU A 146 -17.73 -5.82 -17.15
CA LEU A 146 -16.65 -5.44 -18.07
C LEU A 146 -16.90 -4.12 -18.81
N SER A 147 -18.11 -3.58 -18.78
CA SER A 147 -18.56 -2.48 -19.66
C SER A 147 -17.73 -1.19 -19.56
N ASN A 148 -17.05 -0.97 -18.44
CA ASN A 148 -16.21 0.21 -18.20
C ASN A 148 -14.72 -0.12 -18.09
N LEU A 149 -14.34 -1.37 -18.32
CA LEU A 149 -12.96 -1.84 -18.19
C LEU A 149 -12.30 -1.95 -19.57
N VAL A 150 -11.03 -1.65 -19.60
CA VAL A 150 -10.21 -1.72 -20.82
C VAL A 150 -9.79 -3.16 -21.09
N PRO A 151 -10.19 -3.78 -22.22
CA PRO A 151 -9.69 -5.09 -22.62
C PRO A 151 -8.19 -5.04 -22.94
N ILE A 152 -7.40 -5.91 -22.32
CA ILE A 152 -6.00 -6.12 -22.67
C ILE A 152 -5.90 -7.40 -23.48
N GLU A 153 -5.46 -7.27 -24.74
CA GLU A 153 -5.28 -8.36 -25.68
C GLU A 153 -3.81 -8.59 -26.02
N GLY A 154 -3.52 -9.76 -26.60
CA GLY A 154 -2.18 -10.06 -27.13
C GLY A 154 -1.16 -10.49 -26.09
N ILE A 155 -1.58 -10.77 -24.86
CA ILE A 155 -0.72 -11.28 -23.80
C ILE A 155 -1.01 -12.75 -23.49
N SER A 156 -0.02 -13.42 -22.94
CA SER A 156 -0.15 -14.79 -22.42
C SER A 156 0.00 -14.78 -20.91
N PRO A 157 -1.11 -14.63 -20.15
CA PRO A 157 -1.04 -14.58 -18.69
C PRO A 157 -0.54 -15.92 -18.13
N GLY A 158 0.31 -15.86 -17.10
CA GLY A 158 0.73 -17.00 -16.31
C GLY A 158 -0.34 -17.39 -15.28
N THR A 159 0.08 -17.88 -14.13
CA THR A 159 -0.84 -18.15 -13.03
C THR A 159 -1.31 -16.84 -12.41
N LEU A 160 -2.63 -16.63 -12.39
CA LEU A 160 -3.22 -15.42 -11.82
C LEU A 160 -3.60 -15.67 -10.36
N MET A 161 -3.13 -14.81 -9.46
CA MET A 161 -3.43 -14.84 -8.03
C MET A 161 -3.89 -13.47 -7.57
N ILE A 162 -5.04 -13.42 -6.89
CA ILE A 162 -5.61 -12.16 -6.39
C ILE A 162 -4.64 -11.51 -5.41
N GLY A 163 -4.39 -10.21 -5.59
CA GLY A 163 -3.46 -9.40 -4.81
C GLY A 163 -2.02 -9.40 -5.35
N GLU A 164 -1.69 -10.25 -6.31
CA GLU A 164 -0.38 -10.29 -6.95
C GLU A 164 -0.34 -9.50 -8.26
N THR A 165 0.83 -9.06 -8.66
CA THR A 165 1.04 -8.42 -9.96
C THR A 165 0.98 -9.46 -11.07
N LEU A 166 0.35 -9.11 -12.18
CA LEU A 166 0.28 -9.91 -13.40
C LEU A 166 1.67 -10.44 -13.79
N GLN A 167 1.72 -11.72 -14.08
CA GLN A 167 2.91 -12.37 -14.65
C GLN A 167 2.54 -13.00 -15.99
N THR A 168 3.45 -12.94 -16.95
CA THR A 168 3.32 -13.63 -18.23
C THR A 168 3.95 -15.02 -18.16
N VAL A 169 3.53 -15.93 -19.04
CA VAL A 169 4.06 -17.31 -19.08
C VAL A 169 5.58 -17.34 -19.32
N ASP A 170 6.08 -16.41 -20.12
CA ASP A 170 7.51 -16.26 -20.46
C ASP A 170 8.29 -15.38 -19.47
N GLY A 171 7.62 -14.79 -18.46
CA GLY A 171 8.21 -13.95 -17.44
C GLY A 171 8.67 -12.58 -17.98
N ASP A 172 8.04 -12.05 -19.03
CA ASP A 172 8.36 -10.73 -19.61
C ASP A 172 7.90 -9.59 -18.70
N ASN A 173 8.73 -9.25 -17.72
CA ASN A 173 8.48 -8.13 -16.80
C ASN A 173 8.49 -6.76 -17.51
N GLU A 174 9.19 -6.62 -18.64
CA GLU A 174 9.18 -5.37 -19.42
C GLU A 174 7.83 -5.14 -20.06
N LEU A 175 7.18 -6.22 -20.56
CA LEU A 175 5.83 -6.15 -21.09
C LEU A 175 4.83 -5.75 -19.99
N VAL A 176 4.91 -6.36 -18.80
CA VAL A 176 4.01 -6.01 -17.67
C VAL A 176 4.21 -4.56 -17.25
N ALA A 177 5.44 -4.09 -17.16
CA ALA A 177 5.74 -2.68 -16.86
C ALA A 177 5.18 -1.74 -17.95
N TYR A 178 5.23 -2.14 -19.21
CA TYR A 178 4.66 -1.33 -20.30
C TYR A 178 3.13 -1.30 -20.25
N ILE A 179 2.46 -2.44 -19.95
CA ILE A 179 1.01 -2.47 -19.73
C ILE A 179 0.64 -1.52 -18.59
N SER A 180 1.32 -1.61 -17.46
CA SER A 180 1.09 -0.74 -16.30
C SER A 180 1.23 0.74 -16.66
N GLU A 181 2.29 1.12 -17.38
CA GLU A 181 2.49 2.50 -17.81
C GLU A 181 1.37 3.00 -18.74
N VAL A 182 0.95 2.17 -19.71
CA VAL A 182 -0.17 2.52 -20.60
C VAL A 182 -1.47 2.71 -19.81
N LEU A 183 -1.78 1.79 -18.91
CA LEU A 183 -2.98 1.88 -18.07
C LEU A 183 -2.95 3.11 -17.16
N TYR A 184 -1.81 3.39 -16.53
CA TYR A 184 -1.61 4.59 -15.72
C TYR A 184 -1.85 5.87 -16.52
N GLN A 185 -1.32 5.96 -17.73
CA GLN A 185 -1.50 7.12 -18.60
C GLN A 185 -2.95 7.30 -19.05
N LEU A 186 -3.68 6.20 -19.28
CA LEU A 186 -5.10 6.22 -19.61
C LEU A 186 -5.95 6.71 -18.44
N GLU A 187 -5.66 6.24 -17.23
CA GLU A 187 -6.38 6.60 -16.01
C GLU A 187 -6.13 8.07 -15.63
N GLU A 188 -4.87 8.47 -15.52
CA GLU A 188 -4.48 9.82 -15.11
C GLU A 188 -5.10 10.92 -16.00
N ARG A 189 -5.27 10.62 -17.29
CA ARG A 189 -5.87 11.53 -18.26
C ARG A 189 -7.37 11.34 -18.46
N GLY A 190 -7.99 10.39 -17.75
CA GLY A 190 -9.41 10.09 -17.87
C GLY A 190 -9.82 9.57 -19.25
N LEU A 191 -8.91 8.90 -19.97
CA LEU A 191 -9.11 8.42 -21.33
C LEU A 191 -9.68 6.99 -21.37
N ASN A 192 -9.55 6.23 -20.28
CA ASN A 192 -9.88 4.82 -20.18
C ASN A 192 -11.31 4.48 -20.64
N ARG A 193 -12.29 5.34 -20.37
CA ARG A 193 -13.71 5.13 -20.72
C ARG A 193 -13.99 5.12 -22.22
N MET A 194 -13.11 5.67 -23.03
CA MET A 194 -13.23 5.75 -24.47
C MET A 194 -12.36 4.71 -25.20
N VAL A 195 -11.55 3.96 -24.47
CA VAL A 195 -10.69 2.92 -25.02
C VAL A 195 -11.50 1.64 -25.20
N GLY A 196 -11.58 1.14 -26.44
CA GLY A 196 -12.28 -0.10 -26.74
C GLY A 196 -11.43 -1.33 -26.42
N ARG A 197 -10.14 -1.30 -26.74
CA ARG A 197 -9.16 -2.37 -26.42
C ARG A 197 -7.74 -1.87 -26.57
N VAL A 198 -6.80 -2.52 -25.90
CA VAL A 198 -5.36 -2.32 -26.11
C VAL A 198 -4.73 -3.65 -26.52
N ASP A 199 -4.01 -3.65 -27.63
CA ASP A 199 -3.36 -4.84 -28.19
C ASP A 199 -1.84 -4.81 -27.95
N PHE A 200 -1.37 -5.77 -27.15
CA PHE A 200 0.04 -5.99 -26.82
C PHE A 200 0.64 -7.22 -27.54
N SER A 201 0.03 -7.73 -28.60
CA SER A 201 0.57 -8.87 -29.36
C SER A 201 2.00 -8.66 -29.84
N ASN A 202 2.39 -7.40 -30.05
CA ASN A 202 3.74 -7.01 -30.36
C ASN A 202 4.15 -5.78 -29.53
N LYS A 203 5.01 -5.96 -28.54
CA LYS A 203 5.44 -4.88 -27.64
C LYS A 203 6.17 -3.70 -28.29
N ASN A 204 6.59 -3.85 -29.57
CA ASN A 204 7.15 -2.75 -30.35
C ASN A 204 6.11 -2.03 -31.22
N HIS A 205 4.88 -2.54 -31.29
CA HIS A 205 3.79 -2.01 -32.12
C HIS A 205 2.47 -2.06 -31.37
N VAL A 206 2.46 -1.57 -30.14
CA VAL A 206 1.23 -1.51 -29.31
C VAL A 206 0.28 -0.48 -29.89
N GLU A 207 -0.99 -0.88 -30.01
CA GLU A 207 -2.06 0.00 -30.48
C GLU A 207 -3.32 -0.16 -29.63
N PHE A 208 -4.17 0.86 -29.62
CA PHE A 208 -5.48 0.81 -29.00
C PHE A 208 -6.55 1.51 -29.85
N THR A 209 -7.81 1.10 -29.68
CA THR A 209 -8.95 1.79 -30.29
C THR A 209 -9.49 2.84 -29.33
N TYR A 210 -9.89 4.02 -29.86
CA TYR A 210 -10.40 5.12 -29.08
C TYR A 210 -11.68 5.72 -29.71
N GLY A 211 -12.79 5.67 -28.93
CA GLY A 211 -14.06 6.26 -29.28
C GLY A 211 -14.68 5.72 -30.58
N ASP A 212 -14.45 4.47 -30.92
CA ASP A 212 -14.88 3.79 -32.16
C ASP A 212 -14.48 4.51 -33.46
N LYS A 213 -13.60 5.52 -33.37
CA LYS A 213 -13.19 6.36 -34.49
C LYS A 213 -11.71 6.25 -34.81
N TYR A 214 -10.91 6.04 -33.81
CA TYR A 214 -9.47 6.11 -33.98
C TYR A 214 -8.80 4.81 -33.62
N THR A 215 -7.82 4.41 -34.44
CA THR A 215 -6.77 3.47 -34.03
C THR A 215 -5.54 4.29 -33.64
N VAL A 216 -5.11 4.17 -32.40
CA VAL A 216 -3.96 4.91 -31.87
C VAL A 216 -2.78 3.96 -31.78
N ARG A 217 -1.71 4.23 -32.51
CA ARG A 217 -0.46 3.46 -32.49
C ARG A 217 0.52 4.13 -31.56
N ILE A 218 0.84 3.45 -30.44
CA ILE A 218 1.82 3.96 -29.48
C ILE A 218 3.22 3.46 -29.83
N GLY A 219 3.32 2.28 -30.48
CA GLY A 219 4.60 1.63 -30.78
C GLY A 219 5.21 0.93 -29.57
N ASP A 220 6.45 1.25 -29.26
CA ASP A 220 7.18 0.70 -28.11
C ASP A 220 6.98 1.47 -26.81
N ALA A 221 7.56 0.95 -25.72
CA ALA A 221 7.45 1.54 -24.38
C ALA A 221 8.24 2.86 -24.18
N ALA A 222 9.05 3.25 -25.16
CA ALA A 222 9.86 4.46 -25.01
C ALA A 222 8.97 5.72 -25.05
N TYR A 223 9.19 6.62 -24.07
CA TYR A 223 8.51 7.92 -24.00
C TYR A 223 6.98 7.84 -23.93
N THR A 224 6.40 6.80 -23.33
CA THR A 224 4.95 6.56 -23.25
C THR A 224 4.18 7.78 -22.73
N GLU A 225 4.62 8.37 -21.63
CA GLU A 225 4.01 9.60 -21.09
C GLU A 225 3.95 10.74 -22.13
N HIS A 226 5.04 10.98 -22.85
CA HIS A 226 5.11 12.01 -23.87
C HIS A 226 4.19 11.70 -25.06
N LYS A 227 4.14 10.43 -25.51
CA LYS A 227 3.23 9.99 -26.58
C LYS A 227 1.76 10.21 -26.18
N PHE A 228 1.38 9.95 -24.91
CA PHE A 228 0.04 10.24 -24.42
C PHE A 228 -0.24 11.74 -24.32
N ALA A 229 0.74 12.57 -23.97
CA ALA A 229 0.58 14.04 -24.01
C ALA A 229 0.35 14.54 -25.46
N MET A 230 1.08 13.99 -26.44
CA MET A 230 0.84 14.27 -27.84
C MET A 230 -0.54 13.80 -28.29
N PHE A 231 -0.98 12.61 -27.86
CA PHE A 231 -2.31 12.09 -28.15
C PHE A 231 -3.42 13.06 -27.71
N VAL A 232 -3.38 13.53 -26.47
CA VAL A 232 -4.34 14.54 -25.96
C VAL A 232 -4.30 15.83 -26.81
N SER A 233 -3.09 16.26 -27.20
CA SER A 233 -2.94 17.44 -28.07
C SER A 233 -3.59 17.23 -29.44
N VAL A 234 -3.37 16.08 -30.07
CA VAL A 234 -3.99 15.72 -31.36
C VAL A 234 -5.51 15.67 -31.24
N LEU A 235 -6.05 15.01 -30.21
CA LEU A 235 -7.50 14.92 -29.96
C LEU A 235 -8.15 16.30 -29.89
N SER A 236 -7.48 17.30 -29.33
CA SER A 236 -7.99 18.67 -29.22
C SER A 236 -8.08 19.41 -30.55
N GLN A 237 -7.40 18.92 -31.60
CA GLN A 237 -7.33 19.53 -32.92
C GLN A 237 -8.20 18.83 -33.96
N LEU A 238 -8.65 17.60 -33.66
CA LEU A 238 -9.49 16.82 -34.55
C LEU A 238 -10.93 17.33 -34.57
N LEU A 239 -11.56 17.25 -35.74
CA LEU A 239 -12.97 17.64 -35.91
C LEU A 239 -13.89 16.46 -35.55
N PRO A 240 -15.15 16.72 -35.18
CA PRO A 240 -16.09 15.67 -34.76
C PRO A 240 -16.35 14.57 -35.80
N GLY A 241 -16.08 14.82 -37.07
CA GLY A 241 -16.24 13.87 -38.17
C GLY A 241 -14.99 13.08 -38.55
N ASP A 242 -13.84 13.41 -37.95
CA ASP A 242 -12.59 12.75 -38.29
C ASP A 242 -12.58 11.29 -37.80
N VAL A 243 -12.11 10.41 -38.67
CA VAL A 243 -11.91 8.99 -38.40
C VAL A 243 -10.61 8.56 -39.05
N GLY A 244 -9.80 7.76 -38.36
CA GLY A 244 -8.51 7.35 -38.93
C GLY A 244 -7.51 6.82 -37.90
N ILE A 245 -6.26 6.85 -38.28
CA ILE A 245 -5.15 6.37 -37.47
C ILE A 245 -4.40 7.57 -36.89
N ILE A 246 -4.15 7.55 -35.57
CA ILE A 246 -3.25 8.48 -34.89
C ILE A 246 -1.98 7.72 -34.59
N ASP A 247 -0.92 8.02 -35.33
CA ASP A 247 0.37 7.35 -35.17
C ASP A 247 1.29 8.21 -34.28
N LEU A 248 1.67 7.63 -33.13
CA LEU A 248 2.54 8.20 -32.09
C LEU A 248 3.80 7.35 -31.90
N SER A 249 4.06 6.40 -32.84
CA SER A 249 5.23 5.50 -32.72
C SER A 249 6.54 6.26 -32.73
N ASP A 250 6.56 7.42 -33.38
CA ASP A 250 7.65 8.38 -33.26
C ASP A 250 7.42 9.32 -32.08
N ALA A 251 8.37 9.35 -31.15
CA ALA A 251 8.26 10.22 -29.96
C ALA A 251 8.42 11.73 -30.26
N GLU A 252 8.84 12.09 -31.46
CA GLU A 252 9.04 13.50 -31.82
C GLU A 252 7.82 14.10 -32.55
N THR A 253 7.05 13.26 -33.27
CA THR A 253 5.98 13.74 -34.14
C THR A 253 4.76 12.80 -34.09
N ALA A 254 3.57 13.40 -34.01
CA ALA A 254 2.29 12.69 -34.15
C ALA A 254 1.75 12.86 -35.56
N HIS A 255 1.32 11.78 -36.20
CA HIS A 255 0.73 11.79 -37.53
C HIS A 255 -0.73 11.35 -37.47
N PHE A 256 -1.64 12.16 -38.02
CA PHE A 256 -3.01 11.76 -38.26
C PHE A 256 -3.18 11.29 -39.70
N ILE A 257 -3.66 10.07 -39.91
CA ILE A 257 -3.90 9.45 -41.22
C ILE A 257 -5.42 9.22 -41.32
N PRO A 258 -6.14 10.08 -42.06
CA PRO A 258 -7.58 9.91 -42.25
C PRO A 258 -7.89 8.65 -43.08
N ASN A 259 -9.02 7.98 -42.72
CA ASN A 259 -9.55 6.86 -43.51
C ASN A 259 -10.30 7.34 -44.72
#